data_4286a295691ebde918a0bf5e52b980bc
#
_entry.id   4286a295691ebde918a0bf5e52b980bc
#
_cell.length_a   1.000
_cell.length_b   1.000
_cell.length_c   1.000
_cell.angle_alpha   90.00
_cell.angle_beta   90.00
_cell.angle_gamma   90.00
#
_symmetry.space_group_name_H-M   'P 1'
#
loop_
_entity.id
_entity.type
_entity.pdbx_description
1 polymer ?
#
loop_
_entity_poly.entity_id
_entity_poly.type
_entity_poly.pdbx_seq_one_letter_code
_entity_poly.pdbx_strand_id
1 'polypeptide(L)'
;DIIDSGGTICNAAKALKDVGAISVDAYVTHGVLSGSAVSNISNSPLSSLVTTNSIKATQVVDMSSSIRQISIAPIIGEAIRRVHMEQSVSSLFEEILHYLL
;
A
#
# COMPACT_ATOMS: atom_id res chain seq x y z
N ASP A 1 2.02 -7.84 0.21
CA ASP A 1 1.06 -8.23 -0.81
C ASP A 1 -0.36 -7.79 -0.44
N ILE A 2 -0.94 -8.37 0.60
CA ILE A 2 -2.30 -8.07 1.05
C ILE A 2 -2.29 -7.74 2.55
N ILE A 3 -3.02 -6.69 2.93
CA ILE A 3 -3.29 -6.38 4.32
C ILE A 3 -4.80 -6.38 4.55
N ASP A 4 -5.25 -7.13 5.55
CA ASP A 4 -6.67 -7.22 5.91
C ASP A 4 -6.93 -6.60 7.29
N SER A 5 -6.81 -7.34 8.37
CA SER A 5 -7.02 -6.82 9.72
C SER A 5 -5.87 -5.96 10.24
N GLY A 6 -4.69 -6.09 9.67
CA GLY A 6 -3.51 -5.35 10.05
C GLY A 6 -2.75 -5.89 11.26
N GLY A 7 -3.21 -6.98 11.85
CA GLY A 7 -2.58 -7.53 13.06
C GLY A 7 -1.10 -7.87 12.88
N THR A 8 -0.77 -8.56 11.80
CA THR A 8 0.61 -8.95 11.50
C THR A 8 1.54 -7.75 11.35
N ILE A 9 1.10 -6.74 10.59
CA ILE A 9 1.92 -5.56 10.33
C ILE A 9 2.08 -4.68 11.57
N CYS A 10 1.03 -4.59 12.38
CA CYS A 10 1.08 -3.86 13.65
C CYS A 10 2.05 -4.53 14.63
N ASN A 11 2.04 -5.87 14.71
CA ASN A 11 2.98 -6.62 15.53
C ASN A 11 4.42 -6.46 15.03
N ALA A 12 4.62 -6.47 13.72
CA ALA A 12 5.95 -6.23 13.13
C ALA A 12 6.46 -4.83 13.46
N ALA A 13 5.61 -3.82 13.36
CA ALA A 13 5.96 -2.44 13.70
C ALA A 13 6.37 -2.32 15.17
N LYS A 14 5.64 -2.96 16.07
CA LYS A 14 5.98 -2.99 17.49
C LYS A 14 7.33 -3.64 17.75
N ALA A 15 7.57 -4.79 17.11
CA ALA A 15 8.85 -5.50 17.26
C ALA A 15 10.02 -4.66 16.76
N LEU A 16 9.87 -3.97 15.63
CA LEU A 16 10.91 -3.09 15.09
C LEU A 16 11.18 -1.89 15.98
N LYS A 17 10.14 -1.28 16.55
CA LYS A 17 10.30 -0.18 17.50
C LYS A 17 11.01 -0.63 18.77
N ASP A 18 10.69 -1.83 19.26
CA ASP A 18 11.30 -2.39 20.47
C ASP A 18 12.81 -2.61 20.30
N VAL A 19 13.30 -2.85 19.09
CA VAL A 19 14.73 -3.01 18.80
C VAL A 19 15.38 -1.72 18.29
N GLY A 20 14.70 -0.59 18.39
CA GLY A 20 15.32 0.72 18.19
C GLY A 20 14.98 1.44 16.88
N ALA A 21 14.02 0.96 16.10
CA ALA A 21 13.60 1.69 14.91
C ALA A 21 13.03 3.06 15.29
N ILE A 22 13.46 4.12 14.60
CA ILE A 22 12.97 5.48 14.83
C ILE A 22 11.53 5.62 14.33
N SER A 23 11.23 5.08 13.16
CA SER A 23 9.90 5.05 12.60
C SER A 23 9.71 3.76 11.80
N VAL A 24 8.47 3.36 11.62
CA VAL A 24 8.10 2.20 10.80
C VAL A 24 6.97 2.61 9.87
N ASP A 25 7.22 2.51 8.58
CA ASP A 25 6.23 2.74 7.53
C ASP A 25 5.99 1.45 6.77
N ALA A 26 4.77 1.25 6.30
CA ALA A 26 4.43 0.06 5.54
C ALA A 26 3.88 0.41 4.17
N TYR A 27 4.28 -0.38 3.19
CA TYR A 27 3.81 -0.28 1.79
C TYR A 27 3.26 -1.64 1.39
N VAL A 28 1.99 -1.70 1.06
CA VAL A 28 1.28 -2.94 0.73
C VAL A 28 0.44 -2.71 -0.52
N THR A 29 0.47 -3.67 -1.44
CA THR A 29 -0.24 -3.51 -2.72
C THR A 29 -1.75 -3.47 -2.53
N HIS A 30 -2.32 -4.41 -1.79
CA HIS A 30 -3.77 -4.57 -1.69
C HIS A 30 -4.26 -4.33 -0.27
N GLY A 31 -4.96 -3.23 -0.07
CA GLY A 31 -5.56 -2.89 1.21
C GLY A 31 -7.02 -3.33 1.29
N VAL A 32 -7.27 -4.51 1.82
CA VAL A 32 -8.63 -4.98 2.14
C VAL A 32 -9.18 -4.20 3.32
N LEU A 33 -8.40 -4.11 4.39
CA LEU A 33 -8.64 -3.24 5.55
C LEU A 33 -10.04 -3.41 6.15
N SER A 34 -10.44 -4.67 6.35
CA SER A 34 -11.76 -5.01 6.88
C SER A 34 -11.80 -4.93 8.42
N GLY A 35 -13.00 -4.89 8.94
CA GLY A 35 -13.26 -4.92 10.38
C GLY A 35 -12.61 -3.74 11.11
N SER A 36 -11.81 -4.04 12.12
CA SER A 36 -11.13 -3.06 12.96
C SER A 36 -9.73 -2.65 12.45
N ALA A 37 -9.41 -2.92 11.18
CA ALA A 37 -8.08 -2.68 10.63
C ALA A 37 -7.61 -1.22 10.81
N VAL A 38 -8.46 -0.25 10.49
CA VAL A 38 -8.11 1.17 10.62
C VAL A 38 -7.82 1.53 12.07
N SER A 39 -8.64 1.06 13.00
CA SER A 39 -8.43 1.24 14.43
C SER A 39 -7.13 0.59 14.91
N ASN A 40 -6.88 -0.65 14.48
CA ASN A 40 -5.65 -1.36 14.82
C ASN A 40 -4.41 -0.61 14.35
N ILE A 41 -4.42 -0.12 13.14
CA ILE A 41 -3.30 0.63 12.54
C ILE A 41 -3.11 1.96 13.26
N SER A 42 -4.18 2.68 13.53
CA SER A 42 -4.13 3.98 14.22
C SER A 42 -3.59 3.85 15.65
N ASN A 43 -3.85 2.73 16.31
CA ASN A 43 -3.40 2.47 17.68
C ASN A 43 -2.04 1.75 17.74
N SER A 44 -1.45 1.44 16.59
CA SER A 44 -0.13 0.79 16.51
C SER A 44 0.99 1.82 16.44
N PRO A 45 2.26 1.40 16.67
CA PRO A 45 3.41 2.27 16.46
C PRO A 45 3.76 2.50 14.98
N LEU A 46 2.97 1.97 14.04
CA LEU A 46 3.15 2.21 12.61
C LEU A 46 2.93 3.69 12.32
N SER A 47 3.89 4.34 11.67
CA SER A 47 3.81 5.77 11.35
C SER A 47 2.86 6.02 10.19
N SER A 48 2.91 5.19 9.16
CA SER A 48 2.01 5.29 8.02
C SER A 48 1.85 3.94 7.32
N LEU A 49 0.70 3.76 6.68
CA LEU A 49 0.43 2.67 5.76
C LEU A 49 0.11 3.27 4.39
N VAL A 50 0.80 2.83 3.37
CA VAL A 50 0.53 3.21 1.98
C VAL A 50 0.06 1.97 1.23
N THR A 51 -1.10 2.06 0.60
CA THR A 51 -1.64 1.02 -0.27
C THR A 51 -1.92 1.57 -1.66
N THR A 52 -2.12 0.69 -2.63
CA THR A 52 -2.68 1.12 -3.90
C THR A 52 -4.20 1.22 -3.80
N ASN A 53 -4.82 1.76 -4.83
CA ASN A 53 -6.28 1.79 -4.95
C ASN A 53 -6.84 0.61 -5.74
N SER A 54 -6.14 -0.53 -5.75
CA SER A 54 -6.65 -1.78 -6.34
C SER A 54 -7.97 -2.22 -5.71
N ILE A 55 -8.17 -1.86 -4.44
CA ILE A 55 -9.43 -2.03 -3.73
C ILE A 55 -9.88 -0.63 -3.30
N LYS A 56 -11.14 -0.30 -3.59
CA LYS A 56 -11.69 1.01 -3.25
C LYS A 56 -11.66 1.21 -1.73
N ALA A 57 -11.15 2.37 -1.31
CA ALA A 57 -11.16 2.72 0.10
C ALA A 57 -12.59 2.91 0.61
N THR A 58 -12.83 2.41 1.83
CA THR A 58 -14.05 2.75 2.57
C THR A 58 -13.93 4.17 3.11
N GLN A 59 -15.06 4.73 3.55
CA GLN A 59 -15.07 6.06 4.17
C GLN A 59 -14.13 6.13 5.38
N VAL A 60 -14.07 5.06 6.18
CA VAL A 60 -13.21 5.01 7.37
C VAL A 60 -11.73 5.07 6.97
N VAL A 61 -11.35 4.39 5.90
CA VAL A 61 -9.98 4.43 5.36
C VAL A 61 -9.66 5.83 4.83
N ASP A 62 -10.56 6.43 4.06
CA ASP A 62 -10.36 7.78 3.50
C ASP A 62 -10.20 8.84 4.59
N MET A 63 -10.84 8.68 5.71
CA MET A 63 -10.77 9.62 6.83
C MET A 63 -9.54 9.40 7.73
N SER A 64 -8.82 8.31 7.55
CA SER A 64 -7.65 8.01 8.37
C SER A 64 -6.46 8.86 7.94
N SER A 65 -5.80 9.50 8.91
CA SER A 65 -4.55 10.22 8.67
C SER A 65 -3.33 9.30 8.56
N SER A 66 -3.48 8.04 8.98
CA SER A 66 -2.39 7.05 8.98
C SER A 66 -2.32 6.22 7.71
N ILE A 67 -3.35 6.26 6.87
CA ILE A 67 -3.47 5.43 5.67
C ILE A 67 -3.57 6.34 4.45
N ARG A 68 -2.70 6.08 3.47
CA ARG A 68 -2.67 6.80 2.20
C ARG A 68 -2.78 5.81 1.05
N GLN A 69 -3.53 6.16 0.02
CA GLN A 69 -3.63 5.37 -1.20
C GLN A 69 -2.89 6.05 -2.35
N ILE A 70 -2.25 5.23 -3.18
CA ILE A 70 -1.62 5.63 -4.42
C ILE A 70 -2.41 5.01 -5.57
N SER A 71 -2.76 5.82 -6.57
CA SER A 71 -3.45 5.32 -7.75
C SER A 71 -2.54 4.47 -8.63
N ILE A 72 -3.00 3.26 -8.99
CA ILE A 72 -2.34 2.41 -9.98
C ILE A 72 -2.94 2.58 -11.37
N ALA A 73 -3.91 3.47 -11.54
CA ALA A 73 -4.58 3.67 -12.83
C ALA A 73 -3.60 4.00 -13.96
N PRO A 74 -2.59 4.87 -13.79
CA PRO A 74 -1.63 5.15 -14.85
C PRO A 74 -0.84 3.91 -15.29
N ILE A 75 -0.45 3.06 -14.34
CA ILE A 75 0.31 1.83 -14.61
C ILE A 75 -0.57 0.82 -15.37
N ILE A 76 -1.79 0.62 -14.90
CA ILE A 76 -2.75 -0.29 -15.54
C ILE A 76 -3.11 0.23 -16.94
N GLY A 77 -3.36 1.53 -17.08
CA GLY A 77 -3.66 2.14 -18.36
C GLY A 77 -2.52 1.96 -19.37
N GLU A 78 -1.29 2.14 -18.94
CA GLU A 78 -0.12 1.93 -19.78
C GLU A 78 0.04 0.46 -20.19
N ALA A 79 -0.20 -0.48 -19.27
CA ALA A 79 -0.18 -1.91 -19.58
C ALA A 79 -1.22 -2.27 -20.64
N ILE A 80 -2.45 -1.75 -20.50
CA ILE A 80 -3.53 -1.97 -21.46
C ILE A 80 -3.13 -1.42 -22.83
N ARG A 81 -2.59 -0.19 -22.88
CA ARG A 81 -2.13 0.44 -24.11
C ARG A 81 -1.08 -0.42 -24.82
N ARG A 82 -0.09 -0.93 -24.09
CA ARG A 82 0.99 -1.76 -24.66
C ARG A 82 0.45 -3.08 -25.19
N VAL A 83 -0.45 -3.72 -24.48
CA VAL A 83 -1.11 -4.95 -24.96
C VAL A 83 -1.85 -4.67 -26.27
N HIS A 84 -2.62 -3.59 -26.34
CA HIS A 84 -3.37 -3.18 -27.52
C HIS A 84 -2.44 -2.88 -28.72
N MET A 85 -1.31 -2.24 -28.46
CA MET A 85 -0.34 -1.86 -29.48
C MET A 85 0.72 -2.96 -29.76
N GLU A 86 0.55 -4.14 -29.20
CA GLU A 86 1.49 -5.27 -29.33
C GLU A 86 2.93 -4.90 -28.92
N GLN A 87 3.05 -4.06 -27.89
CA GLN A 87 4.33 -3.66 -27.32
C GLN A 87 4.65 -4.45 -26.06
N SER A 88 5.91 -4.40 -25.63
CA SER A 88 6.36 -5.12 -24.44
C SER A 88 5.77 -4.54 -23.17
N VAL A 89 5.09 -5.38 -22.39
CA VAL A 89 4.63 -5.03 -21.04
C VAL A 89 5.76 -5.22 -20.02
N SER A 90 6.65 -6.18 -20.23
CA SER A 90 7.73 -6.48 -19.27
C SER A 90 8.69 -5.31 -19.07
N SER A 91 8.93 -4.48 -20.07
CA SER A 91 9.77 -3.29 -19.94
C SER A 91 9.14 -2.21 -19.03
N LEU A 92 7.83 -2.26 -18.81
CA LEU A 92 7.16 -1.35 -17.91
C LEU A 92 7.64 -1.49 -16.46
N PHE A 93 8.03 -2.67 -16.04
CA PHE A 93 8.54 -2.91 -14.70
C PHE A 93 9.86 -2.17 -14.45
N GLU A 94 10.72 -2.06 -15.44
CA GLU A 94 11.95 -1.29 -15.34
C GLU A 94 11.66 0.22 -15.27
N GLU A 95 10.72 0.70 -16.07
CA GLU A 95 10.30 2.11 -16.07
C GLU A 95 9.66 2.53 -14.76
N ILE A 96 8.88 1.65 -14.13
CA ILE A 96 8.25 1.92 -12.83
C ILE A 96 9.30 2.26 -11.78
N LEU A 97 10.46 1.61 -11.79
CA LEU A 97 11.54 1.90 -10.85
C LEU A 97 12.02 3.34 -10.97
N HIS A 98 12.01 3.92 -12.16
CA HIS A 98 12.37 5.32 -12.37
C HIS A 98 11.34 6.29 -11.77
N TYR A 99 10.07 5.91 -11.73
CA TYR A 99 9.01 6.74 -11.16
C TYR A 99 8.95 6.64 -9.62
N LEU A 100 9.42 5.53 -9.05
CA LEU A 100 9.37 5.28 -7.61
C LEU A 100 10.64 5.72 -6.88
N LEU A 101 11.72 5.92 -7.58
CA LEU A 101 13.00 6.38 -7.05
C LEU A 101 13.23 7.84 -7.39
#